data_a1c0944cb95430cf98412d1d14939205
#
_entry.id   a1c0944cb95430cf98412d1d14939205
#
_cell.length_a   1.000
_cell.length_b   1.000
_cell.length_c   1.000
_cell.angle_alpha   90.00
_cell.angle_beta   90.00
_cell.angle_gamma   90.00
#
_symmetry.space_group_name_H-M   'P 1'
#
loop_
_entity.id
_entity.type
_entity.pdbx_description
1 polymer ?
#
loop_
_entity_poly.entity_id
_entity_poly.type
_entity_poly.pdbx_seq_one_letter_code
_entity_poly.pdbx_strand_id
1 'polypeptide(L)'
;MINSSKQNLWAEDIKMRMEILLNGFKAKCKDIEDPNNKKIISKVENIIKCGSTNYVIDEYKSLTDEALVKMFDMSDTKFCKVFIMLFSTKNFLYEFQQKQRIEFQNKLEEIKAKYY
;
A
#
# COMPACT_ATOMS: atom_id res chain seq x y z
N MET A 1 19.32 -18.16 1.97
CA MET A 1 19.08 -18.13 0.50
C MET A 1 19.12 -16.68 0.04
N ILE A 2 19.82 -16.44 -1.06
CA ILE A 2 19.93 -15.09 -1.62
C ILE A 2 18.81 -14.90 -2.65
N ASN A 3 18.02 -13.85 -2.50
CA ASN A 3 16.99 -13.52 -3.46
C ASN A 3 17.59 -12.90 -4.72
N SER A 4 16.92 -13.10 -5.85
CA SER A 4 17.37 -12.50 -7.10
C SER A 4 17.21 -10.96 -7.06
N SER A 5 17.96 -10.26 -7.91
CA SER A 5 17.84 -8.82 -8.05
C SER A 5 16.43 -8.40 -8.42
N LYS A 6 15.75 -9.17 -9.28
CA LYS A 6 14.36 -8.90 -9.66
C LYS A 6 13.42 -8.99 -8.48
N GLN A 7 13.61 -10.01 -7.62
CA GLN A 7 12.77 -10.16 -6.43
C GLN A 7 13.00 -9.02 -5.47
N ASN A 8 14.24 -8.61 -5.26
CA ASN A 8 14.56 -7.48 -4.38
C ASN A 8 13.92 -6.19 -4.89
N LEU A 9 14.01 -5.93 -6.20
CA LEU A 9 13.37 -4.74 -6.79
C LEU A 9 11.86 -4.81 -6.66
N TRP A 10 11.28 -5.97 -6.87
CA TRP A 10 9.83 -6.17 -6.71
C TRP A 10 9.40 -5.84 -5.29
N ALA A 11 10.10 -6.37 -4.29
CA ALA A 11 9.81 -6.09 -2.89
C ALA A 11 9.97 -4.61 -2.57
N GLU A 12 10.99 -3.96 -3.11
CA GLU A 12 11.18 -2.52 -2.91
C GLU A 12 10.04 -1.70 -3.51
N ASP A 13 9.55 -2.09 -4.68
CA ASP A 13 8.40 -1.44 -5.30
C ASP A 13 7.14 -1.58 -4.44
N ILE A 14 6.91 -2.76 -3.88
CA ILE A 14 5.78 -2.99 -2.98
C ILE A 14 5.94 -2.12 -1.72
N LYS A 15 7.13 -2.07 -1.14
CA LYS A 15 7.39 -1.24 0.04
C LYS A 15 7.19 0.25 -0.26
N MET A 16 7.57 0.71 -1.44
CA MET A 16 7.32 2.08 -1.87
C MET A 16 5.82 2.37 -1.87
N ARG A 17 5.03 1.45 -2.43
CA ARG A 17 3.57 1.60 -2.45
C ARG A 17 2.99 1.61 -1.04
N MET A 18 3.51 0.77 -0.16
CA MET A 18 3.10 0.78 1.25
C MET A 18 3.38 2.12 1.90
N GLU A 19 4.54 2.71 1.63
CA GLU A 19 4.90 4.02 2.19
C GLU A 19 3.95 5.11 1.71
N ILE A 20 3.62 5.10 0.42
CA ILE A 20 2.66 6.05 -0.15
C ILE A 20 1.30 5.90 0.52
N LEU A 21 0.82 4.66 0.67
CA LEU A 21 -0.45 4.39 1.33
C LEU A 21 -0.43 4.81 2.79
N LEU A 22 0.66 4.57 3.49
CA LEU A 22 0.81 4.98 4.88
C LEU A 22 0.75 6.50 5.03
N ASN A 23 1.44 7.21 4.16
CA ASN A 23 1.40 8.68 4.16
C ASN A 23 -0.01 9.18 3.85
N GLY A 24 -0.70 8.54 2.91
CA GLY A 24 -2.10 8.84 2.62
C GLY A 24 -3.01 8.59 3.80
N PHE A 25 -2.82 7.47 4.50
CA PHE A 25 -3.60 7.15 5.69
C PHE A 25 -3.42 8.20 6.79
N LYS A 26 -2.18 8.60 7.05
CA LYS A 26 -1.89 9.63 8.05
C LYS A 26 -2.52 10.98 7.69
N ALA A 27 -2.59 11.29 6.39
CA ALA A 27 -3.16 12.56 5.93
C ALA A 27 -4.69 12.56 5.93
N LYS A 28 -5.32 11.41 5.68
CA LYS A 28 -6.76 11.30 5.48
C LYS A 28 -7.52 10.82 6.71
N CYS A 29 -6.88 10.06 7.58
CA CYS A 29 -7.52 9.48 8.75
C CYS A 29 -7.55 10.51 9.88
N LYS A 30 -8.75 10.72 10.44
CA LYS A 30 -8.93 11.66 11.54
C LYS A 30 -8.55 11.08 12.89
N ASP A 31 -8.56 9.76 13.01
CA ASP A 31 -8.38 9.04 14.27
C ASP A 31 -7.03 8.34 14.34
N ILE A 32 -5.96 8.97 13.84
CA ILE A 32 -4.63 8.37 13.84
C ILE A 32 -4.09 8.12 15.25
N GLU A 33 -4.64 8.82 16.25
CA GLU A 33 -4.26 8.61 17.65
C GLU A 33 -4.96 7.44 18.30
N ASP A 34 -5.97 6.86 17.65
CA ASP A 34 -6.65 5.66 18.16
C ASP A 34 -5.63 4.52 18.30
N PRO A 35 -5.63 3.79 19.43
CA PRO A 35 -4.65 2.72 19.66
C PRO A 35 -4.65 1.64 18.56
N ASN A 36 -5.80 1.29 18.01
CA ASN A 36 -5.89 0.30 16.94
C ASN A 36 -5.24 0.81 15.67
N ASN A 37 -5.45 2.09 15.33
CA ASN A 37 -4.85 2.71 14.16
C ASN A 37 -3.35 2.86 14.33
N LYS A 38 -2.89 3.20 15.53
CA LYS A 38 -1.45 3.25 15.84
C LYS A 38 -0.78 1.89 15.67
N LYS A 39 -1.45 0.80 16.04
CA LYS A 39 -0.93 -0.55 15.83
C LYS A 39 -0.74 -0.86 14.36
N ILE A 40 -1.70 -0.48 13.53
CA ILE A 40 -1.63 -0.71 12.09
C ILE A 40 -0.51 0.12 11.48
N ILE A 41 -0.40 1.38 11.86
CA ILE A 41 0.69 2.26 11.40
C ILE A 41 2.03 1.64 11.75
N SER A 42 2.21 1.19 13.00
CA SER A 42 3.46 0.56 13.44
C SER A 42 3.75 -0.72 12.66
N LYS A 43 2.72 -1.52 12.38
CA LYS A 43 2.88 -2.74 11.60
C LYS A 43 3.38 -2.43 10.19
N VAL A 44 2.79 -1.45 9.53
CA VAL A 44 3.18 -1.07 8.17
C VAL A 44 4.59 -0.50 8.16
N GLU A 45 4.91 0.37 9.10
CA GLU A 45 6.27 0.93 9.24
C GLU A 45 7.31 -0.18 9.43
N ASN A 46 6.97 -1.17 10.24
CA ASN A 46 7.86 -2.32 10.47
C ASN A 46 8.08 -3.14 9.21
N ILE A 47 7.03 -3.39 8.44
CA ILE A 47 7.12 -4.13 7.18
C ILE A 47 8.02 -3.37 6.19
N ILE A 48 7.82 -2.06 6.07
CA ILE A 48 8.63 -1.22 5.18
C ILE A 48 10.10 -1.27 5.60
N LYS A 49 10.36 -1.18 6.88
CA LYS A 49 11.72 -1.10 7.42
C LYS A 49 12.44 -2.44 7.47
N CYS A 50 11.75 -3.49 7.90
CA CYS A 50 12.36 -4.77 8.26
C CYS A 50 11.78 -5.98 7.52
N GLY A 51 10.72 -5.81 6.72
CA GLY A 51 10.10 -6.93 6.01
C GLY A 51 11.06 -7.57 5.03
N SER A 52 11.20 -8.90 5.10
CA SER A 52 12.05 -9.63 4.16
C SER A 52 11.45 -9.60 2.76
N THR A 53 12.30 -9.76 1.75
CA THR A 53 11.88 -9.82 0.35
C THR A 53 10.80 -10.88 0.13
N ASN A 54 11.01 -12.08 0.64
CA ASN A 54 10.05 -13.18 0.47
C ASN A 54 8.71 -12.88 1.15
N TYR A 55 8.75 -12.36 2.37
CA TYR A 55 7.53 -12.02 3.10
C TYR A 55 6.72 -10.98 2.36
N VAL A 56 7.38 -9.90 1.92
CA VAL A 56 6.71 -8.79 1.24
C VAL A 56 6.05 -9.28 -0.06
N ILE A 57 6.78 -10.06 -0.85
CA ILE A 57 6.24 -10.60 -2.10
C ILE A 57 5.08 -11.54 -1.82
N ASP A 58 5.27 -12.51 -0.92
CA ASP A 58 4.25 -13.53 -0.65
C ASP A 58 2.96 -12.93 -0.12
N GLU A 59 3.05 -11.96 0.78
CA GLU A 59 1.88 -11.41 1.45
C GLU A 59 1.25 -10.23 0.71
N TYR A 60 2.02 -9.49 -0.08
CA TYR A 60 1.55 -8.22 -0.65
C TYR A 60 1.79 -8.08 -2.15
N LYS A 61 2.02 -9.18 -2.87
CA LYS A 61 2.21 -9.12 -4.32
C LYS A 61 1.01 -8.54 -5.07
N SER A 62 -0.17 -8.59 -4.47
CA SER A 62 -1.37 -8.00 -5.06
C SER A 62 -1.43 -6.48 -4.91
N LEU A 63 -0.55 -5.88 -4.12
CA LEU A 63 -0.45 -4.44 -3.98
C LEU A 63 0.32 -3.88 -5.18
N THR A 64 -0.40 -3.67 -6.26
CA THR A 64 0.12 -3.17 -7.52
C THR A 64 -0.09 -1.67 -7.63
N ASP A 65 0.47 -1.05 -8.66
CA ASP A 65 0.19 0.35 -8.96
C ASP A 65 -1.30 0.59 -9.20
N GLU A 66 -1.98 -0.38 -9.82
CA GLU A 66 -3.41 -0.30 -10.06
C GLU A 66 -4.21 -0.26 -8.76
N ALA A 67 -3.84 -1.12 -7.81
CA ALA A 67 -4.47 -1.13 -6.49
C ALA A 67 -4.25 0.20 -5.78
N LEU A 68 -3.02 0.73 -5.86
CA LEU A 68 -2.69 2.02 -5.27
C LEU A 68 -3.58 3.13 -5.82
N VAL A 69 -3.68 3.25 -7.14
CA VAL A 69 -4.48 4.28 -7.80
C VAL A 69 -5.94 4.14 -7.39
N LYS A 70 -6.47 2.92 -7.35
CA LYS A 70 -7.87 2.69 -6.98
C LYS A 70 -8.16 3.12 -5.55
N MET A 71 -7.26 2.85 -4.63
CA MET A 71 -7.45 3.29 -3.25
C MET A 71 -7.49 4.81 -3.16
N PHE A 72 -6.63 5.51 -3.89
CA PHE A 72 -6.64 6.97 -3.86
C PHE A 72 -7.80 7.60 -4.63
N ASP A 73 -8.52 6.83 -5.42
CA ASP A 73 -9.78 7.27 -6.04
C ASP A 73 -10.96 7.22 -5.07
N MET A 74 -10.81 6.55 -3.95
CA MET A 74 -11.88 6.41 -2.95
C MET A 74 -12.02 7.68 -2.12
N SER A 75 -13.19 7.83 -1.47
CA SER A 75 -13.36 8.87 -0.45
C SER A 75 -12.38 8.62 0.69
N ASP A 76 -12.08 9.66 1.47
CA ASP A 76 -11.14 9.54 2.57
C ASP A 76 -11.60 8.48 3.59
N THR A 77 -12.89 8.45 3.90
CA THR A 77 -13.45 7.45 4.81
C THR A 77 -13.25 6.03 4.29
N LYS A 78 -13.54 5.81 3.02
CA LYS A 78 -13.39 4.49 2.43
C LYS A 78 -11.92 4.10 2.31
N PHE A 79 -11.06 5.05 1.94
CA PHE A 79 -9.61 4.83 1.89
C PHE A 79 -9.10 4.30 3.23
N CYS A 80 -9.48 4.97 4.33
CA CYS A 80 -9.04 4.58 5.66
C CYS A 80 -9.51 3.19 6.04
N LYS A 81 -10.75 2.84 5.73
CA LYS A 81 -11.28 1.50 5.98
C LYS A 81 -10.54 0.43 5.18
N VAL A 82 -10.31 0.71 3.91
CA VAL A 82 -9.61 -0.22 3.02
C VAL A 82 -8.17 -0.42 3.47
N PHE A 83 -7.49 0.66 3.88
CA PHE A 83 -6.14 0.59 4.40
C PHE A 83 -6.06 -0.34 5.62
N ILE A 84 -6.98 -0.17 6.56
CA ILE A 84 -7.05 -1.02 7.75
C ILE A 84 -7.27 -2.49 7.36
N MET A 85 -8.20 -2.74 6.46
CA MET A 85 -8.51 -4.10 6.01
C MET A 85 -7.35 -4.73 5.26
N LEU A 86 -6.66 -3.97 4.44
CA LEU A 86 -5.51 -4.44 3.66
C LEU A 86 -4.42 -5.05 4.57
N PHE A 87 -4.16 -4.41 5.69
CA PHE A 87 -3.12 -4.87 6.62
C PHE A 87 -3.65 -5.79 7.71
N SER A 88 -4.94 -6.09 7.68
CA SER A 88 -5.59 -7.02 8.62
C SER A 88 -6.05 -8.32 7.94
N THR A 89 -6.29 -8.28 6.61
CA THR A 89 -6.86 -9.42 5.86
C THR A 89 -6.07 -9.64 4.57
N LYS A 90 -5.54 -10.86 4.39
CA LYS A 90 -4.59 -11.16 3.31
C LYS A 90 -5.12 -11.07 1.88
N ASN A 91 -6.38 -11.42 1.65
CA ASN A 91 -6.89 -11.57 0.28
C ASN A 91 -7.69 -10.38 -0.22
N PHE A 92 -7.64 -9.28 0.49
CA PHE A 92 -8.49 -8.14 0.20
C PHE A 92 -8.19 -7.49 -1.16
N LEU A 93 -6.93 -7.50 -1.58
CA LEU A 93 -6.52 -6.81 -2.80
C LEU A 93 -7.01 -7.42 -4.10
N TYR A 94 -7.57 -8.61 -4.07
CA TYR A 94 -8.14 -9.22 -5.27
C TYR A 94 -9.16 -8.32 -5.96
N GLU A 95 -9.92 -7.58 -5.20
CA GLU A 95 -10.95 -6.70 -5.73
C GLU A 95 -10.40 -5.53 -6.53
N PHE A 96 -9.08 -5.27 -6.40
CA PHE A 96 -8.45 -4.14 -7.06
C PHE A 96 -7.77 -4.53 -8.37
N GLN A 97 -7.73 -5.79 -8.71
CA GLN A 97 -7.13 -6.24 -9.97
C GLN A 97 -8.10 -5.95 -11.12
N GLN A 98 -7.83 -4.89 -11.84
CA GLN A 98 -8.65 -4.47 -12.97
C GLN A 98 -7.76 -3.96 -14.09
N LYS A 99 -8.37 -3.85 -15.29
CA LYS A 99 -7.65 -3.36 -16.45
C LYS A 99 -7.18 -1.93 -16.26
N GLN A 100 -5.97 -1.65 -16.71
CA GLN A 100 -5.43 -0.30 -16.72
C GLN A 100 -6.19 0.57 -17.71
N ARG A 101 -6.26 1.86 -17.40
CA ARG A 101 -6.85 2.88 -18.27
C ARG A 101 -5.76 3.85 -18.70
N ILE A 102 -6.03 4.59 -19.76
CA ILE A 102 -5.10 5.57 -20.29
C ILE A 102 -4.67 6.60 -19.23
N GLU A 103 -5.60 7.01 -18.38
CA GLU A 103 -5.34 8.00 -17.32
C GLU A 103 -4.57 7.45 -16.13
N PHE A 104 -4.31 6.16 -16.12
CA PHE A 104 -3.68 5.50 -14.98
C PHE A 104 -2.33 6.12 -14.61
N GLN A 105 -1.47 6.31 -15.59
CA GLN A 105 -0.12 6.84 -15.34
C GLN A 105 -0.16 8.26 -14.79
N ASN A 106 -1.05 9.10 -15.28
CA ASN A 106 -1.18 10.46 -14.79
C ASN A 106 -1.63 10.48 -13.34
N LYS A 107 -2.60 9.65 -12.99
CA LYS A 107 -3.07 9.55 -11.61
C LYS A 107 -1.97 9.01 -10.70
N LEU A 108 -1.23 8.02 -11.14
CA LEU A 108 -0.13 7.45 -10.37
C LEU A 108 0.93 8.52 -10.08
N GLU A 109 1.31 9.32 -11.08
CA GLU A 109 2.30 10.38 -10.91
C GLU A 109 1.80 11.45 -9.93
N GLU A 110 0.54 11.83 -10.01
CA GLU A 110 -0.06 12.79 -9.06
C GLU A 110 -0.01 12.26 -7.63
N ILE A 111 -0.34 11.00 -7.44
CA ILE A 111 -0.32 10.36 -6.12
C ILE A 111 1.10 10.35 -5.57
N LYS A 112 2.08 9.97 -6.38
CA LYS A 112 3.48 9.95 -5.96
C LYS A 112 3.97 11.33 -5.61
N ALA A 113 3.61 12.34 -6.39
CA ALA A 113 4.01 13.72 -6.13
C ALA A 113 3.46 14.23 -4.79
N LYS A 114 2.26 13.81 -4.43
CA LYS A 114 1.58 14.30 -3.22
C LYS A 114 1.93 13.51 -1.96
N TYR A 115 2.10 12.20 -2.07
CA TYR A 115 2.20 11.32 -0.90
C TYR A 115 3.53 10.59 -0.78
N TYR A 116 4.41 10.70 -1.74
CA TYR A 116 5.72 10.06 -1.66
C TYR A 116 6.82 11.10 -1.54
#